data_14ccdd0f96291e7ee582d9f4f144a11c
#
_entry.id   14ccdd0f96291e7ee582d9f4f144a11c
#
_cell.length_a   1.000
_cell.length_b   1.000
_cell.length_c   1.000
_cell.angle_alpha   90.00
_cell.angle_beta   90.00
_cell.angle_gamma   90.00
#
_symmetry.space_group_name_H-M   'P 1'
#
loop_
_entity.id
_entity.type
_entity.pdbx_description
1 polymer ?
#
loop_
_entity_poly.entity_id
_entity_poly.type
_entity_poly.pdbx_seq_one_letter_code
_entity_poly.pdbx_strand_id
1 'polypeptide(L)'
;MVNRELIEVFSEIAREKNVERSELGSIIEGLFLHLVERERGDASNCSVIVNLDKGEFEIYVEKTIVDDVEDPVMEITLDEVREVDKEMADDLELGDSYVEIIDPMIFGRRMIHMAKQFFSQRLQDVEKKYIYEDYANRVGEIVIGTVHQVQRDNVFVNIEHAELRMPRKEQIKTERYRRGDSIRSVIKSVEITSRGPDIVISRSDNHFLYKMFEMEVPEIEDGVIEIRAISRHPGERAKIIVQSHDRRIDPVGACVGMRGSRIQAIVRELNNEKIDIVNHSEQSEILISRALSPAKPLDLYIDDDRKYCIAIFDDDDLELAIGRGGVNVNLASKVTEYRIDAFGLKEYERKQSEQEKLLADIEDIPKRSVKPLSENNINTVSDLLNSEEERLIEIKGISEKSLEKIYDAVQSFVEKNQAVENSKTEEAETEESSSLLNKEVLEKVES
;
A
#
# COMPACT_ATOMS: atom_id res chain seq x y z
N MET A 1 9.93 -9.88 54.35
CA MET A 1 10.77 -8.80 53.76
C MET A 1 10.98 -8.99 52.26
N VAL A 2 11.42 -10.15 51.80
CA VAL A 2 11.74 -10.37 50.36
C VAL A 2 10.52 -10.20 49.45
N ASN A 3 9.32 -10.65 49.85
CA ASN A 3 8.10 -10.55 49.07
C ASN A 3 7.71 -9.10 48.78
N ARG A 4 7.81 -8.23 49.79
CA ARG A 4 7.45 -6.81 49.66
C ARG A 4 8.39 -6.04 48.74
N GLU A 5 9.69 -6.29 48.85
CA GLU A 5 10.71 -5.68 47.98
C GLU A 5 10.52 -6.08 46.52
N LEU A 6 10.16 -7.34 46.24
CA LEU A 6 9.89 -7.83 44.89
C LEU A 6 8.66 -7.16 44.26
N ILE A 7 7.55 -7.08 45.02
CA ILE A 7 6.32 -6.45 44.52
C ILE A 7 6.49 -4.95 44.33
N GLU A 8 7.24 -4.28 45.20
CA GLU A 8 7.59 -2.87 45.04
C GLU A 8 8.37 -2.63 43.74
N VAL A 9 9.39 -3.45 43.44
CA VAL A 9 10.18 -3.38 42.20
C VAL A 9 9.29 -3.65 40.97
N PHE A 10 8.42 -4.66 41.03
CA PHE A 10 7.51 -4.94 39.93
C PHE A 10 6.48 -3.82 39.71
N SER A 11 5.97 -3.23 40.79
CA SER A 11 5.05 -2.12 40.74
C SER A 11 5.70 -0.84 40.17
N GLU A 12 6.96 -0.62 40.46
CA GLU A 12 7.74 0.52 39.94
C GLU A 12 7.95 0.36 38.41
N ILE A 13 8.40 -0.83 37.98
CA ILE A 13 8.59 -1.14 36.56
C ILE A 13 7.26 -1.05 35.78
N ALA A 14 6.15 -1.58 36.33
CA ALA A 14 4.85 -1.51 35.71
C ALA A 14 4.32 -0.07 35.59
N ARG A 15 4.60 0.77 36.58
CA ARG A 15 4.25 2.18 36.56
C ARG A 15 5.03 2.96 35.49
N GLU A 16 6.32 2.68 35.33
CA GLU A 16 7.14 3.25 34.26
C GLU A 16 6.62 2.88 32.86
N LYS A 17 5.97 1.72 32.73
CA LYS A 17 5.45 1.17 31.48
C LYS A 17 3.95 1.37 31.27
N ASN A 18 3.26 2.11 32.16
CA ASN A 18 1.81 2.36 32.11
C ASN A 18 0.93 1.09 32.08
N VAL A 19 1.34 0.01 32.76
CA VAL A 19 0.57 -1.24 32.85
C VAL A 19 -0.49 -1.11 33.95
N GLU A 20 -1.70 -1.58 33.67
CA GLU A 20 -2.80 -1.59 34.64
C GLU A 20 -2.51 -2.52 35.83
N ARG A 21 -3.05 -2.17 37.00
CA ARG A 21 -2.83 -2.98 38.23
C ARG A 21 -3.38 -4.40 38.11
N SER A 22 -4.49 -4.59 37.43
CA SER A 22 -5.09 -5.89 37.16
C SER A 22 -4.16 -6.80 36.35
N GLU A 23 -3.56 -6.25 35.29
CA GLU A 23 -2.58 -6.95 34.46
C GLU A 23 -1.29 -7.25 35.22
N LEU A 24 -0.84 -6.32 36.07
CA LEU A 24 0.31 -6.54 36.92
C LEU A 24 0.10 -7.76 37.85
N GLY A 25 -1.09 -7.88 38.47
CA GLY A 25 -1.45 -9.04 39.30
C GLY A 25 -1.31 -10.34 38.52
N SER A 26 -1.94 -10.42 37.35
CA SER A 26 -1.92 -11.61 36.46
C SER A 26 -0.51 -11.96 35.98
N ILE A 27 0.34 -10.97 35.71
CA ILE A 27 1.75 -11.20 35.32
C ILE A 27 2.52 -11.81 36.48
N ILE A 28 2.32 -11.32 37.73
CA ILE A 28 2.97 -11.82 38.91
C ILE A 28 2.49 -13.25 39.26
N GLU A 29 1.18 -13.51 39.15
CA GLU A 29 0.60 -14.86 39.32
C GLU A 29 1.23 -15.84 38.32
N GLY A 30 1.21 -15.51 37.03
CA GLY A 30 1.80 -16.34 35.97
C GLY A 30 3.30 -16.56 36.15
N LEU A 31 4.02 -15.56 36.65
CA LEU A 31 5.42 -15.67 36.98
C LEU A 31 5.65 -16.76 38.04
N PHE A 32 4.94 -16.70 39.18
CA PHE A 32 5.15 -17.64 40.26
C PHE A 32 4.67 -19.05 39.91
N LEU A 33 3.60 -19.21 39.15
CA LEU A 33 3.19 -20.50 38.59
C LEU A 33 4.29 -21.10 37.72
N HIS A 34 4.88 -20.31 36.80
CA HIS A 34 6.00 -20.79 35.99
C HIS A 34 7.24 -21.19 36.81
N LEU A 35 7.51 -20.48 37.90
CA LEU A 35 8.60 -20.80 38.78
C LEU A 35 8.36 -22.11 39.53
N VAL A 36 7.14 -22.36 39.98
CA VAL A 36 6.74 -23.62 40.63
C VAL A 36 6.83 -24.77 39.64
N GLU A 37 6.29 -24.62 38.44
CA GLU A 37 6.35 -25.61 37.35
C GLU A 37 7.81 -26.04 37.05
N ARG A 38 8.71 -25.08 37.04
CA ARG A 38 10.13 -25.35 36.77
C ARG A 38 10.85 -26.04 37.89
N GLU A 39 10.48 -25.78 39.12
CA GLU A 39 11.13 -26.38 40.33
C GLU A 39 10.55 -27.77 40.61
N ARG A 40 9.23 -27.95 40.46
CA ARG A 40 8.53 -29.18 40.82
C ARG A 40 8.15 -30.07 39.64
N GLY A 41 8.23 -29.55 38.40
CA GLY A 41 7.86 -30.25 37.15
C GLY A 41 6.40 -30.10 36.77
N ASP A 42 5.50 -29.75 37.68
CA ASP A 42 4.09 -29.46 37.45
C ASP A 42 3.58 -28.34 38.37
N ALA A 43 2.64 -27.54 37.88
CA ALA A 43 1.97 -26.48 38.64
C ALA A 43 0.45 -26.52 38.46
N SER A 44 -0.09 -27.63 37.97
CA SER A 44 -1.54 -27.78 37.70
C SER A 44 -2.40 -27.71 38.95
N ASN A 45 -1.83 -28.11 40.09
CA ASN A 45 -2.44 -28.05 41.45
C ASN A 45 -2.04 -26.82 42.24
N CYS A 46 -1.44 -25.80 41.57
CA CYS A 46 -0.95 -24.61 42.26
C CYS A 46 -1.84 -23.40 41.94
N SER A 47 -2.04 -22.54 42.93
CA SER A 47 -2.65 -21.23 42.77
C SER A 47 -1.80 -20.17 43.46
N VAL A 48 -1.77 -18.97 42.91
CA VAL A 48 -1.02 -17.84 43.45
C VAL A 48 -2.00 -16.69 43.70
N ILE A 49 -2.00 -16.17 44.91
CA ILE A 49 -2.83 -15.02 45.27
C ILE A 49 -1.91 -13.83 45.49
N VAL A 50 -2.10 -12.76 44.73
CA VAL A 50 -1.29 -11.53 44.79
C VAL A 50 -2.11 -10.39 45.38
N ASN A 51 -1.64 -9.83 46.51
CA ASN A 51 -2.22 -8.63 47.08
C ASN A 51 -1.29 -7.45 46.87
N LEU A 52 -1.56 -6.70 45.79
CA LEU A 52 -0.75 -5.54 45.40
C LEU A 52 -0.84 -4.37 46.41
N ASP A 53 -1.91 -4.26 47.17
CA ASP A 53 -2.09 -3.18 48.14
C ASP A 53 -1.25 -3.41 49.41
N LYS A 54 -1.11 -4.65 49.84
CA LYS A 54 -0.26 -5.03 50.98
C LYS A 54 1.18 -5.30 50.55
N GLY A 55 1.44 -5.51 49.27
CA GLY A 55 2.74 -5.91 48.74
C GLY A 55 3.09 -7.35 49.14
N GLU A 56 2.10 -8.25 49.17
CA GLU A 56 2.23 -9.63 49.60
C GLU A 56 1.68 -10.57 48.51
N PHE A 57 2.24 -11.75 48.44
CA PHE A 57 1.71 -12.84 47.63
C PHE A 57 1.91 -14.17 48.38
N GLU A 58 1.01 -15.11 48.10
CA GLU A 58 1.00 -16.44 48.69
C GLU A 58 0.85 -17.47 47.56
N ILE A 59 1.59 -18.57 47.69
CA ILE A 59 1.54 -19.68 46.75
C ILE A 59 0.90 -20.86 47.43
N TYR A 60 -0.21 -21.31 46.95
CA TYR A 60 -0.98 -22.44 47.46
C TYR A 60 -0.79 -23.64 46.56
N VAL A 61 -0.53 -24.80 47.15
CA VAL A 61 -0.46 -26.09 46.47
C VAL A 61 -1.48 -27.02 47.08
N GLU A 62 -2.42 -27.47 46.26
CA GLU A 62 -3.44 -28.42 46.66
C GLU A 62 -2.93 -29.84 46.44
N LYS A 63 -2.83 -30.65 47.54
CA LYS A 63 -2.38 -32.04 47.50
C LYS A 63 -3.49 -32.94 48.05
N THR A 64 -3.60 -34.15 47.49
CA THR A 64 -4.50 -35.17 48.00
C THR A 64 -3.82 -36.01 49.04
N ILE A 65 -4.52 -36.28 50.17
CA ILE A 65 -4.01 -37.10 51.24
C ILE A 65 -4.13 -38.57 50.87
N VAL A 66 -3.02 -39.29 50.89
CA VAL A 66 -2.93 -40.73 50.52
C VAL A 66 -2.14 -41.51 51.60
N ASP A 67 -2.31 -42.84 51.61
CA ASP A 67 -1.53 -43.72 52.47
C ASP A 67 -0.09 -43.86 51.97
N ASP A 68 0.10 -44.08 50.68
CA ASP A 68 1.39 -44.20 50.00
C ASP A 68 1.48 -43.19 48.87
N VAL A 69 2.49 -42.35 48.86
CA VAL A 69 2.71 -41.29 47.86
C VAL A 69 3.27 -41.91 46.58
N GLU A 70 2.51 -41.86 45.48
CA GLU A 70 2.99 -42.21 44.13
C GLU A 70 3.57 -40.97 43.43
N ASP A 71 2.94 -39.82 43.58
CA ASP A 71 3.39 -38.55 43.02
C ASP A 71 3.58 -37.48 44.14
N PRO A 72 4.81 -37.18 44.52
CA PRO A 72 5.11 -36.21 45.57
C PRO A 72 4.63 -34.77 45.27
N VAL A 73 4.32 -34.47 43.99
CA VAL A 73 3.82 -33.15 43.59
C VAL A 73 2.32 -33.01 43.91
N MET A 74 1.55 -34.08 43.68
CA MET A 74 0.10 -34.10 43.81
C MET A 74 -0.41 -34.69 45.11
N GLU A 75 0.41 -35.47 45.80
CA GLU A 75 0.02 -36.30 46.94
C GLU A 75 0.86 -35.99 48.18
N ILE A 76 0.30 -36.26 49.35
CA ILE A 76 0.96 -36.12 50.66
C ILE A 76 0.43 -37.15 51.65
N THR A 77 1.26 -37.63 52.57
CA THR A 77 0.78 -38.52 53.61
C THR A 77 0.25 -37.75 54.82
N LEU A 78 -0.68 -38.37 55.55
CA LEU A 78 -1.22 -37.82 56.81
C LEU A 78 -0.14 -37.56 57.84
N ASP A 79 0.90 -38.37 57.87
CA ASP A 79 2.03 -38.19 58.81
C ASP A 79 2.88 -36.95 58.46
N GLU A 80 3.09 -36.68 57.14
CA GLU A 80 3.77 -35.47 56.72
C GLU A 80 2.92 -34.21 57.00
N VAL A 81 1.61 -34.26 56.88
CA VAL A 81 0.72 -33.14 57.25
C VAL A 81 0.79 -32.87 58.73
N ARG A 82 0.87 -33.94 59.58
CA ARG A 82 1.03 -33.81 61.04
C ARG A 82 2.36 -33.18 61.48
N GLU A 83 3.41 -33.34 60.68
CA GLU A 83 4.68 -32.68 60.95
C GLU A 83 4.65 -31.17 60.71
N VAL A 84 3.81 -30.74 59.71
CA VAL A 84 3.70 -29.34 59.31
C VAL A 84 2.60 -28.62 60.09
N ASP A 85 1.40 -29.20 60.19
CA ASP A 85 0.25 -28.59 60.84
C ASP A 85 -0.56 -29.66 61.65
N LYS A 86 -0.31 -29.76 62.96
CA LYS A 86 -0.91 -30.73 63.84
C LYS A 86 -2.42 -30.49 64.08
N GLU A 87 -2.85 -29.22 64.08
CA GLU A 87 -4.24 -28.87 64.35
C GLU A 87 -5.12 -29.22 63.16
N MET A 88 -4.61 -29.01 61.96
CA MET A 88 -5.34 -29.31 60.72
C MET A 88 -5.36 -30.80 60.38
N ALA A 89 -4.30 -31.54 60.72
CA ALA A 89 -4.20 -32.98 60.47
C ALA A 89 -5.18 -33.83 61.28
N ASP A 90 -5.66 -33.36 62.43
CA ASP A 90 -6.64 -34.06 63.28
C ASP A 90 -8.09 -34.03 62.67
N ASP A 91 -8.36 -33.11 61.76
CA ASP A 91 -9.66 -32.95 61.10
C ASP A 91 -9.67 -33.52 59.67
N LEU A 92 -8.58 -34.06 59.15
CA LEU A 92 -8.42 -34.53 57.78
C LEU A 92 -8.43 -36.07 57.69
N GLU A 93 -9.09 -36.61 56.66
CA GLU A 93 -9.17 -38.04 56.34
C GLU A 93 -8.42 -38.35 55.02
N LEU A 94 -8.21 -39.65 54.76
CA LEU A 94 -7.64 -40.14 53.51
C LEU A 94 -8.58 -39.77 52.33
N GLY A 95 -8.02 -39.14 51.29
CA GLY A 95 -8.74 -38.64 50.14
C GLY A 95 -9.14 -37.19 50.22
N ASP A 96 -8.94 -36.53 51.35
CA ASP A 96 -9.18 -35.11 51.48
C ASP A 96 -8.08 -34.26 50.80
N SER A 97 -8.44 -33.01 50.49
CA SER A 97 -7.50 -32.03 49.92
C SER A 97 -6.82 -31.24 51.00
N TYR A 98 -5.49 -31.24 50.98
CA TYR A 98 -4.65 -30.42 51.88
C TYR A 98 -4.01 -29.28 51.08
N VAL A 99 -4.11 -28.06 51.62
CA VAL A 99 -3.52 -26.88 50.99
C VAL A 99 -2.23 -26.50 51.70
N GLU A 100 -1.10 -26.77 51.05
CA GLU A 100 0.22 -26.37 51.48
C GLU A 100 0.54 -24.92 51.03
N ILE A 101 1.01 -24.08 51.96
CA ILE A 101 1.51 -22.74 51.63
C ILE A 101 3.01 -22.80 51.42
N ILE A 102 3.45 -22.47 50.21
CA ILE A 102 4.90 -22.49 49.90
C ILE A 102 5.52 -21.14 50.27
N ASP A 103 6.59 -21.18 51.05
CA ASP A 103 7.42 -19.99 51.27
C ASP A 103 8.25 -19.67 50.04
N PRO A 104 8.06 -18.49 49.42
CA PRO A 104 8.84 -18.06 48.26
C PRO A 104 10.37 -18.01 48.48
N MET A 105 10.82 -18.02 49.74
CA MET A 105 12.25 -18.08 50.08
C MET A 105 12.93 -19.36 49.64
N ILE A 106 12.18 -20.45 49.44
CA ILE A 106 12.68 -21.74 48.94
C ILE A 106 13.34 -21.59 47.58
N PHE A 107 12.85 -20.68 46.74
CA PHE A 107 13.35 -20.50 45.41
C PHE A 107 14.73 -19.83 45.26
N GLY A 108 15.28 -19.26 46.31
CA GLY A 108 16.64 -18.73 46.38
C GLY A 108 16.94 -17.55 45.45
N ARG A 109 18.17 -17.02 45.49
CA ARG A 109 18.59 -15.83 44.72
C ARG A 109 18.53 -15.99 43.18
N ARG A 110 18.73 -17.20 42.68
CA ARG A 110 18.65 -17.50 41.22
C ARG A 110 17.27 -17.19 40.67
N MET A 111 16.24 -17.45 41.45
CA MET A 111 14.84 -17.22 41.06
C MET A 111 14.50 -15.74 40.93
N ILE A 112 15.09 -14.87 41.74
CA ILE A 112 14.89 -13.43 41.64
C ILE A 112 15.33 -12.91 40.26
N HIS A 113 16.44 -13.41 39.71
CA HIS A 113 16.88 -13.04 38.36
C HIS A 113 15.94 -13.56 37.26
N MET A 114 15.49 -14.81 37.43
CA MET A 114 14.54 -15.40 36.49
C MET A 114 13.18 -14.70 36.55
N ALA A 115 12.70 -14.38 37.74
CA ALA A 115 11.50 -13.60 37.96
C ALA A 115 11.56 -12.24 37.22
N LYS A 116 12.66 -11.51 37.39
CA LYS A 116 12.86 -10.23 36.68
C LYS A 116 12.87 -10.41 35.15
N GLN A 117 13.53 -11.44 34.64
CA GLN A 117 13.59 -11.70 33.21
C GLN A 117 12.21 -12.07 32.64
N PHE A 118 11.49 -12.98 33.31
CA PHE A 118 10.13 -13.38 32.92
C PHE A 118 9.17 -12.19 32.97
N PHE A 119 9.22 -11.42 34.05
CA PHE A 119 8.40 -10.22 34.21
C PHE A 119 8.66 -9.21 33.09
N SER A 120 9.93 -8.92 32.80
CA SER A 120 10.30 -8.02 31.72
C SER A 120 9.80 -8.53 30.35
N GLN A 121 9.85 -9.85 30.11
CA GLN A 121 9.35 -10.44 28.88
C GLN A 121 7.83 -10.31 28.76
N ARG A 122 7.09 -10.63 29.82
CA ARG A 122 5.62 -10.51 29.84
C ARG A 122 5.16 -9.08 29.69
N LEU A 123 5.86 -8.15 30.33
CA LEU A 123 5.60 -6.74 30.21
C LEU A 123 5.78 -6.24 28.77
N GLN A 124 6.84 -6.70 28.10
CA GLN A 124 7.03 -6.43 26.67
C GLN A 124 5.92 -7.01 25.79
N ASP A 125 5.40 -8.19 26.13
CA ASP A 125 4.32 -8.81 25.38
C ASP A 125 3.00 -8.01 25.53
N VAL A 126 2.71 -7.50 26.72
CA VAL A 126 1.57 -6.60 26.98
C VAL A 126 1.74 -5.27 26.24
N GLU A 127 2.91 -4.66 26.29
CA GLU A 127 3.23 -3.41 25.57
C GLU A 127 3.05 -3.60 24.06
N LYS A 128 3.54 -4.72 23.51
CA LYS A 128 3.36 -5.06 22.09
C LYS A 128 1.89 -5.24 21.70
N LYS A 129 1.10 -5.89 22.54
CA LYS A 129 -0.33 -6.07 22.34
C LYS A 129 -1.07 -4.73 22.34
N TYR A 130 -0.77 -3.86 23.29
CA TYR A 130 -1.34 -2.53 23.40
C TYR A 130 -1.00 -1.69 22.14
N ILE A 131 0.28 -1.66 21.73
CA ILE A 131 0.72 -0.97 20.52
C ILE A 131 -0.03 -1.50 19.29
N TYR A 132 -0.17 -2.83 19.18
CA TYR A 132 -0.92 -3.42 18.07
C TYR A 132 -2.38 -2.97 18.05
N GLU A 133 -3.09 -3.04 19.17
CA GLU A 133 -4.51 -2.66 19.27
C GLU A 133 -4.72 -1.17 18.97
N ASP A 134 -3.87 -0.30 19.49
CA ASP A 134 -3.93 1.15 19.23
C ASP A 134 -3.74 1.45 17.75
N TYR A 135 -2.65 0.96 17.15
CA TYR A 135 -2.35 1.26 15.75
C TYR A 135 -3.25 0.51 14.74
N ALA A 136 -3.78 -0.66 15.09
CA ALA A 136 -4.74 -1.37 14.25
C ALA A 136 -6.03 -0.57 14.01
N ASN A 137 -6.49 0.15 15.04
CA ASN A 137 -7.66 1.03 14.95
C ASN A 137 -7.37 2.32 14.16
N ARG A 138 -6.11 2.68 13.99
CA ARG A 138 -5.66 3.91 13.32
C ARG A 138 -5.18 3.68 11.88
N VAL A 139 -5.40 2.49 11.31
CA VAL A 139 -5.07 2.22 9.90
C VAL A 139 -5.82 3.19 9.00
N GLY A 140 -5.08 3.83 8.10
CA GLY A 140 -5.60 4.90 7.23
C GLY A 140 -5.49 6.31 7.80
N GLU A 141 -5.09 6.50 9.04
CA GLU A 141 -4.85 7.82 9.61
C GLU A 141 -3.47 8.37 9.25
N ILE A 142 -3.36 9.70 9.22
CA ILE A 142 -2.07 10.39 9.12
C ILE A 142 -1.40 10.44 10.48
N VAL A 143 -0.14 10.09 10.49
CA VAL A 143 0.74 10.19 11.64
C VAL A 143 1.95 11.07 11.33
N ILE A 144 2.45 11.75 12.35
CA ILE A 144 3.65 12.59 12.27
C ILE A 144 4.69 12.00 13.19
N GLY A 145 5.85 11.70 12.65
CA GLY A 145 6.93 11.11 13.42
C GLY A 145 8.30 11.65 13.03
N THR A 146 9.30 11.23 13.81
CA THR A 146 10.69 11.63 13.56
C THR A 146 11.48 10.44 13.02
N VAL A 147 12.20 10.63 11.92
CA VAL A 147 13.08 9.62 11.35
C VAL A 147 14.16 9.25 12.35
N HIS A 148 14.14 8.02 12.83
CA HIS A 148 15.11 7.47 13.77
C HIS A 148 16.32 6.86 13.05
N GLN A 149 16.05 6.03 12.04
CA GLN A 149 17.09 5.32 11.29
C GLN A 149 16.71 5.20 9.81
N VAL A 150 17.73 5.37 8.95
CA VAL A 150 17.59 5.13 7.50
C VAL A 150 18.49 3.97 7.12
N GLN A 151 17.88 2.92 6.58
CA GLN A 151 18.55 1.75 6.03
C GLN A 151 18.33 1.69 4.51
N ARG A 152 19.01 0.79 3.82
CA ARG A 152 18.91 0.65 2.35
C ARG A 152 17.47 0.46 1.87
N ASP A 153 16.70 -0.37 2.56
CA ASP A 153 15.36 -0.79 2.13
C ASP A 153 14.24 -0.29 3.05
N ASN A 154 14.57 0.30 4.19
CA ASN A 154 13.59 0.74 5.17
C ASN A 154 14.00 2.09 5.78
N VAL A 155 13.01 2.92 6.05
CA VAL A 155 13.13 4.08 6.94
C VAL A 155 12.32 3.77 8.20
N PHE A 156 12.93 3.94 9.36
CA PHE A 156 12.29 3.77 10.65
C PHE A 156 11.96 5.12 11.25
N VAL A 157 10.73 5.25 11.70
CA VAL A 157 10.15 6.50 12.20
C VAL A 157 9.61 6.27 13.59
N ASN A 158 10.06 7.07 14.55
CA ASN A 158 9.55 7.02 15.91
C ASN A 158 8.33 7.92 16.04
N ILE A 159 7.26 7.35 16.56
CA ILE A 159 6.01 8.03 16.87
C ILE A 159 5.62 7.59 18.28
N GLU A 160 5.57 8.56 19.22
CA GLU A 160 5.26 8.26 20.63
C GLU A 160 6.16 7.16 21.22
N HIS A 161 5.60 5.98 21.45
CA HIS A 161 6.29 4.83 22.04
C HIS A 161 6.55 3.69 21.03
N ALA A 162 6.21 3.89 19.76
CA ALA A 162 6.34 2.88 18.72
C ALA A 162 7.35 3.29 17.62
N GLU A 163 8.08 2.29 17.12
CA GLU A 163 8.91 2.43 15.92
C GLU A 163 8.15 1.88 14.71
N LEU A 164 7.85 2.75 13.75
CA LEU A 164 7.12 2.43 12.56
C LEU A 164 8.08 2.27 11.37
N ARG A 165 7.74 1.40 10.45
CA ARG A 165 8.57 1.05 9.31
C ARG A 165 7.98 1.55 8.00
N MET A 166 8.80 2.27 7.20
CA MET A 166 8.47 2.68 5.84
C MET A 166 9.39 1.95 4.85
N PRO A 167 8.92 0.85 4.24
CA PRO A 167 9.66 0.12 3.23
C PRO A 167 9.92 0.96 1.98
N ARG A 168 10.94 0.63 1.21
CA ARG A 168 11.34 1.37 0.00
C ARG A 168 10.19 1.57 -1.01
N LYS A 169 9.30 0.59 -1.15
CA LYS A 169 8.12 0.68 -2.01
C LYS A 169 7.07 1.70 -1.53
N GLU A 170 7.09 2.03 -0.24
CA GLU A 170 6.19 2.98 0.39
C GLU A 170 6.81 4.38 0.52
N GLN A 171 8.05 4.55 0.07
CA GLN A 171 8.76 5.83 0.04
C GLN A 171 8.54 6.54 -1.28
N ILE A 172 8.59 7.87 -1.26
CA ILE A 172 8.64 8.68 -2.48
C ILE A 172 10.09 8.70 -2.98
N LYS A 173 10.34 8.22 -4.20
CA LYS A 173 11.69 8.06 -4.76
C LYS A 173 12.50 9.35 -4.86
N THR A 174 11.82 10.48 -4.99
CA THR A 174 12.43 11.81 -5.10
C THR A 174 12.78 12.41 -3.75
N GLU A 175 12.27 11.86 -2.65
CA GLU A 175 12.54 12.33 -1.30
C GLU A 175 13.85 11.76 -0.74
N ARG A 176 14.48 12.57 0.11
CA ARG A 176 15.68 12.16 0.85
C ARG A 176 15.37 12.25 2.34
N TYR A 177 15.36 11.11 2.99
CA TYR A 177 15.11 11.01 4.42
C TYR A 177 16.42 11.07 5.20
N ARG A 178 16.46 11.86 6.27
CA ARG A 178 17.61 11.98 7.15
C ARG A 178 17.17 11.76 8.60
N ARG A 179 18.06 11.22 9.40
CA ARG A 179 17.80 11.07 10.85
C ARG A 179 17.51 12.44 11.47
N GLY A 180 16.41 12.52 12.22
CA GLY A 180 15.92 13.73 12.86
C GLY A 180 14.89 14.52 12.05
N ASP A 181 14.65 14.14 10.77
CA ASP A 181 13.62 14.78 9.96
C ASP A 181 12.22 14.42 10.52
N SER A 182 11.33 15.41 10.59
CA SER A 182 9.92 15.16 10.87
C SER A 182 9.20 14.86 9.58
N ILE A 183 8.47 13.75 9.53
CA ILE A 183 7.71 13.33 8.34
C ILE A 183 6.27 13.00 8.69
N ARG A 184 5.37 13.31 7.75
CA ARG A 184 3.98 12.85 7.75
C ARG A 184 3.86 11.62 6.89
N SER A 185 3.02 10.68 7.31
CA SER A 185 2.74 9.46 6.55
C SER A 185 1.38 8.89 6.96
N VAL A 186 0.82 8.00 6.14
CA VAL A 186 -0.38 7.25 6.49
C VAL A 186 0.00 5.88 7.04
N ILE A 187 -0.73 5.39 8.04
CA ILE A 187 -0.61 4.02 8.50
C ILE A 187 -1.26 3.12 7.44
N LYS A 188 -0.45 2.26 6.81
CA LYS A 188 -0.90 1.39 5.72
C LYS A 188 -1.40 0.04 6.21
N SER A 189 -0.64 -0.59 7.09
CA SER A 189 -0.98 -1.90 7.67
C SER A 189 -0.31 -2.09 9.02
N VAL A 190 -0.94 -2.93 9.84
CA VAL A 190 -0.43 -3.34 11.15
C VAL A 190 -0.53 -4.85 11.22
N GLU A 191 0.58 -5.53 11.43
CA GLU A 191 0.66 -6.98 11.48
C GLU A 191 1.42 -7.44 12.73
N ILE A 192 1.01 -8.57 13.30
CA ILE A 192 1.76 -9.19 14.41
C ILE A 192 2.82 -10.12 13.84
N THR A 193 4.06 -9.87 14.20
CA THR A 193 5.19 -10.74 13.85
C THR A 193 5.77 -11.41 15.11
N SER A 194 6.65 -12.39 14.92
CA SER A 194 7.37 -13.04 16.04
C SER A 194 8.21 -12.06 16.90
N ARG A 195 8.54 -10.88 16.36
CA ARG A 195 9.29 -9.83 17.06
C ARG A 195 8.41 -8.78 17.72
N GLY A 196 7.11 -8.75 17.37
CA GLY A 196 6.13 -7.77 17.83
C GLY A 196 5.34 -7.18 16.67
N PRO A 197 4.55 -6.10 16.91
CA PRO A 197 3.79 -5.43 15.88
C PRO A 197 4.72 -4.80 14.84
N ASP A 198 4.46 -5.08 13.56
CA ASP A 198 5.08 -4.43 12.42
C ASP A 198 4.09 -3.44 11.82
N ILE A 199 4.32 -2.17 12.07
CA ILE A 199 3.46 -1.07 11.64
C ILE A 199 4.09 -0.45 10.40
N VAL A 200 3.44 -0.66 9.26
CA VAL A 200 3.90 -0.13 7.98
C VAL A 200 3.23 1.20 7.70
N ILE A 201 4.06 2.22 7.46
CA ILE A 201 3.61 3.55 7.03
C ILE A 201 3.98 3.81 5.58
N SER A 202 3.20 4.66 4.92
CA SER A 202 3.39 4.99 3.51
C SER A 202 3.26 6.49 3.24
N ARG A 203 4.09 6.97 2.30
CA ARG A 203 3.98 8.28 1.65
C ARG A 203 3.63 8.15 0.16
N SER A 204 3.83 6.95 -0.41
CA SER A 204 3.53 6.66 -1.82
C SER A 204 2.10 6.22 -2.07
N ASP A 205 1.36 5.84 -1.05
CA ASP A 205 -0.02 5.37 -1.17
C ASP A 205 -0.97 6.48 -1.60
N ASN A 206 -1.97 6.13 -2.43
CA ASN A 206 -3.02 7.07 -2.83
C ASN A 206 -3.82 7.59 -1.64
N HIS A 207 -4.00 6.76 -0.61
CA HIS A 207 -4.71 7.15 0.59
C HIS A 207 -4.01 8.26 1.37
N PHE A 208 -2.67 8.35 1.30
CA PHE A 208 -1.92 9.47 1.86
C PHE A 208 -2.33 10.80 1.19
N LEU A 209 -2.41 10.82 -0.14
CA LEU A 209 -2.87 11.99 -0.87
C LEU A 209 -4.34 12.33 -0.55
N TYR A 210 -5.21 11.32 -0.46
CA TYR A 210 -6.60 11.51 -0.05
C TYR A 210 -6.70 12.22 1.31
N LYS A 211 -5.99 11.71 2.31
CA LYS A 211 -5.98 12.29 3.66
C LYS A 211 -5.38 13.69 3.71
N MET A 212 -4.39 13.98 2.86
CA MET A 212 -3.85 15.35 2.74
C MET A 212 -4.92 16.32 2.21
N PHE A 213 -5.74 15.90 1.24
CA PHE A 213 -6.87 16.71 0.78
C PHE A 213 -7.95 16.87 1.85
N GLU A 214 -8.29 15.81 2.57
CA GLU A 214 -9.27 15.86 3.67
C GLU A 214 -8.86 16.87 4.75
N MET A 215 -7.57 16.93 5.10
CA MET A 215 -7.04 17.88 6.09
C MET A 215 -7.02 19.34 5.60
N GLU A 216 -6.74 19.58 4.32
CA GLU A 216 -6.56 20.93 3.77
C GLU A 216 -7.86 21.52 3.20
N VAL A 217 -8.88 20.69 2.91
CA VAL A 217 -10.13 21.05 2.25
C VAL A 217 -11.31 20.67 3.13
N PRO A 218 -11.83 21.60 3.96
CA PRO A 218 -12.96 21.32 4.86
C PRO A 218 -14.19 20.78 4.14
N GLU A 219 -14.44 21.18 2.89
CA GLU A 219 -15.56 20.72 2.10
C GLU A 219 -15.45 19.21 1.75
N ILE A 220 -14.25 18.63 1.80
CA ILE A 220 -14.03 17.17 1.66
C ILE A 220 -14.25 16.51 3.03
N GLU A 221 -13.74 17.08 4.12
CA GLU A 221 -13.95 16.58 5.49
C GLU A 221 -15.45 16.53 5.83
N ASP A 222 -16.19 17.58 5.45
CA ASP A 222 -17.65 17.70 5.64
C ASP A 222 -18.47 16.80 4.68
N GLY A 223 -17.82 16.09 3.72
CA GLY A 223 -18.48 15.25 2.74
C GLY A 223 -19.27 15.98 1.66
N VAL A 224 -19.11 17.31 1.52
CA VAL A 224 -19.74 18.12 0.46
C VAL A 224 -19.08 17.87 -0.89
N ILE A 225 -17.76 17.70 -0.87
CA ILE A 225 -16.95 17.32 -2.02
C ILE A 225 -16.42 15.90 -1.80
N GLU A 226 -16.61 15.06 -2.81
CA GLU A 226 -16.13 13.69 -2.83
C GLU A 226 -14.96 13.55 -3.80
N ILE A 227 -13.90 12.86 -3.38
CA ILE A 227 -12.84 12.41 -4.27
C ILE A 227 -13.25 11.04 -4.82
N ARG A 228 -13.61 11.01 -6.11
CA ARG A 228 -14.09 9.81 -6.82
C ARG A 228 -12.97 8.84 -7.16
N ALA A 229 -11.85 9.37 -7.62
CA ALA A 229 -10.70 8.55 -8.02
C ALA A 229 -9.39 9.30 -7.81
N ILE A 230 -8.34 8.54 -7.50
CA ILE A 230 -6.96 9.03 -7.39
C ILE A 230 -6.05 8.09 -8.20
N SER A 231 -5.25 8.65 -9.07
CA SER A 231 -4.15 7.96 -9.72
C SER A 231 -2.86 8.76 -9.52
N ARG A 232 -1.81 8.08 -9.07
CA ARG A 232 -0.59 8.75 -8.62
C ARG A 232 0.66 8.05 -9.12
N HIS A 233 1.63 8.82 -9.57
CA HIS A 233 3.03 8.44 -9.71
C HIS A 233 3.83 9.21 -8.64
N PRO A 234 4.10 8.57 -7.47
CA PRO A 234 4.60 9.26 -6.30
C PRO A 234 5.89 10.07 -6.56
N GLY A 235 5.87 11.34 -6.19
CA GLY A 235 6.97 12.29 -6.37
C GLY A 235 7.08 12.93 -7.75
N GLU A 236 6.19 12.58 -8.69
CA GLU A 236 6.18 13.17 -10.04
C GLU A 236 4.85 13.86 -10.33
N ARG A 237 3.77 13.09 -10.40
CA ARG A 237 2.46 13.62 -10.76
C ARG A 237 1.33 12.77 -10.18
N ALA A 238 0.22 13.43 -9.84
CA ALA A 238 -1.04 12.79 -9.48
C ALA A 238 -2.21 13.42 -10.24
N LYS A 239 -3.26 12.63 -10.47
CA LYS A 239 -4.55 13.09 -10.96
C LYS A 239 -5.63 12.66 -9.98
N ILE A 240 -6.52 13.58 -9.66
CA ILE A 240 -7.68 13.33 -8.81
C ILE A 240 -8.96 13.76 -9.50
N ILE A 241 -10.00 12.95 -9.38
CA ILE A 241 -11.34 13.32 -9.84
C ILE A 241 -12.15 13.69 -8.61
N VAL A 242 -12.70 14.90 -8.63
CA VAL A 242 -13.52 15.44 -7.54
C VAL A 242 -14.93 15.74 -8.04
N GLN A 243 -15.91 15.55 -7.17
CA GLN A 243 -17.32 15.85 -7.44
C GLN A 243 -17.94 16.56 -6.24
N SER A 244 -18.71 17.60 -6.50
CA SER A 244 -19.51 18.25 -5.47
C SER A 244 -20.93 17.71 -5.42
N HIS A 245 -21.46 17.46 -4.24
CA HIS A 245 -22.87 17.13 -4.02
C HIS A 245 -23.75 18.39 -3.99
N ASP A 246 -23.16 19.57 -3.74
CA ASP A 246 -23.83 20.88 -3.85
C ASP A 246 -23.45 21.56 -5.18
N ARG A 247 -24.45 21.76 -6.07
CA ARG A 247 -24.26 22.42 -7.39
C ARG A 247 -23.74 23.86 -7.30
N ARG A 248 -23.82 24.50 -6.14
CA ARG A 248 -23.33 25.87 -5.93
C ARG A 248 -21.84 25.93 -5.63
N ILE A 249 -21.21 24.80 -5.33
CA ILE A 249 -19.81 24.71 -4.96
C ILE A 249 -19.02 24.15 -6.12
N ASP A 250 -18.03 24.91 -6.60
CA ASP A 250 -17.04 24.42 -7.56
C ASP A 250 -16.03 23.50 -6.84
N PRO A 251 -16.01 22.20 -7.11
CA PRO A 251 -15.14 21.27 -6.41
C PRO A 251 -13.67 21.51 -6.71
N VAL A 252 -13.33 21.94 -7.92
CA VAL A 252 -11.93 22.22 -8.30
C VAL A 252 -11.44 23.49 -7.60
N GLY A 253 -12.25 24.56 -7.64
CA GLY A 253 -11.91 25.81 -6.98
C GLY A 253 -11.74 25.69 -5.48
N ALA A 254 -12.60 24.88 -4.82
CA ALA A 254 -12.48 24.58 -3.38
C ALA A 254 -11.19 23.83 -3.05
N CYS A 255 -10.83 22.81 -3.82
CA CYS A 255 -9.60 22.05 -3.62
C CYS A 255 -8.32 22.87 -3.91
N VAL A 256 -8.37 23.77 -4.90
CA VAL A 256 -7.26 24.68 -5.22
C VAL A 256 -7.09 25.75 -4.12
N GLY A 257 -8.21 26.30 -3.64
CA GLY A 257 -8.23 27.37 -2.66
C GLY A 257 -7.85 28.74 -3.23
N MET A 258 -7.96 29.77 -2.40
CA MET A 258 -7.64 31.13 -2.82
C MET A 258 -6.18 31.26 -3.26
N ARG A 259 -5.96 31.67 -4.52
CA ARG A 259 -4.63 31.77 -5.14
C ARG A 259 -3.80 30.49 -5.05
N GLY A 260 -4.44 29.34 -4.99
CA GLY A 260 -3.77 28.05 -4.89
C GLY A 260 -3.23 27.67 -3.51
N SER A 261 -3.66 28.36 -2.45
CA SER A 261 -3.09 28.17 -1.10
C SER A 261 -3.21 26.75 -0.58
N ARG A 262 -4.38 26.10 -0.77
CA ARG A 262 -4.61 24.73 -0.28
C ARG A 262 -3.80 23.71 -1.06
N ILE A 263 -3.90 23.74 -2.40
CA ILE A 263 -3.14 22.79 -3.23
C ILE A 263 -1.63 22.95 -3.08
N GLN A 264 -1.12 24.18 -2.91
CA GLN A 264 0.31 24.42 -2.70
C GLN A 264 0.82 23.86 -1.36
N ALA A 265 -0.02 23.82 -0.31
CA ALA A 265 0.35 23.17 0.95
C ALA A 265 0.60 21.67 0.73
N ILE A 266 -0.32 20.99 0.02
CA ILE A 266 -0.21 19.56 -0.33
C ILE A 266 1.00 19.32 -1.24
N VAL A 267 1.17 20.12 -2.28
CA VAL A 267 2.32 19.98 -3.23
C VAL A 267 3.66 20.11 -2.51
N ARG A 268 3.79 21.04 -1.56
CA ARG A 268 5.02 21.20 -0.75
C ARG A 268 5.27 19.99 0.14
N GLU A 269 4.24 19.46 0.79
CA GLU A 269 4.37 18.24 1.62
C GLU A 269 4.84 17.04 0.79
N LEU A 270 4.42 16.95 -0.48
CA LEU A 270 4.74 15.87 -1.41
C LEU A 270 6.01 16.13 -2.26
N ASN A 271 6.89 16.99 -1.79
CA ASN A 271 8.17 17.31 -2.46
C ASN A 271 7.99 17.79 -3.91
N ASN A 272 7.04 18.70 -4.14
CA ASN A 272 6.69 19.30 -5.43
C ASN A 272 6.08 18.32 -6.46
N GLU A 273 5.38 17.29 -6.01
CA GLU A 273 4.54 16.44 -6.87
C GLU A 273 3.45 17.28 -7.53
N LYS A 274 3.34 17.22 -8.86
CA LYS A 274 2.31 17.95 -9.62
C LYS A 274 0.96 17.28 -9.41
N ILE A 275 -0.08 18.05 -9.08
CA ILE A 275 -1.42 17.50 -8.82
C ILE A 275 -2.41 18.16 -9.78
N ASP A 276 -3.03 17.34 -10.63
CA ASP A 276 -4.10 17.75 -11.54
C ASP A 276 -5.45 17.41 -10.91
N ILE A 277 -6.29 18.44 -10.70
CA ILE A 277 -7.62 18.28 -10.13
C ILE A 277 -8.63 18.33 -11.27
N VAL A 278 -9.40 17.27 -11.42
CA VAL A 278 -10.37 17.07 -12.51
C VAL A 278 -11.78 17.06 -11.94
N ASN A 279 -12.66 17.91 -12.47
CA ASN A 279 -14.08 17.86 -12.13
C ASN A 279 -14.75 16.67 -12.81
N HIS A 280 -15.41 15.84 -12.02
CA HIS A 280 -16.17 14.68 -12.51
C HIS A 280 -17.23 15.09 -13.56
N SER A 281 -17.49 14.19 -14.48
CA SER A 281 -18.59 14.28 -15.44
C SER A 281 -19.14 12.88 -15.71
N GLU A 282 -20.45 12.78 -15.87
CA GLU A 282 -21.11 11.52 -16.30
C GLU A 282 -20.85 11.22 -17.78
N GLN A 283 -20.51 12.24 -18.57
CA GLN A 283 -20.15 12.09 -19.97
C GLN A 283 -18.68 11.70 -20.08
N SER A 284 -18.41 10.50 -20.60
CA SER A 284 -17.06 9.94 -20.75
C SER A 284 -16.13 10.86 -21.53
N GLU A 285 -16.62 11.45 -22.60
CA GLU A 285 -15.86 12.39 -23.44
C GLU A 285 -15.34 13.60 -22.65
N ILE A 286 -16.20 14.22 -21.85
CA ILE A 286 -15.84 15.38 -21.05
C ILE A 286 -14.85 14.97 -19.95
N LEU A 287 -15.08 13.82 -19.30
CA LEU A 287 -14.23 13.33 -18.24
C LEU A 287 -12.82 13.01 -18.76
N ILE A 288 -12.73 12.28 -19.87
CA ILE A 288 -11.45 11.89 -20.50
C ILE A 288 -10.70 13.14 -20.98
N SER A 289 -11.40 14.06 -21.66
CA SER A 289 -10.79 15.31 -22.13
C SER A 289 -10.18 16.13 -20.99
N ARG A 290 -10.89 16.25 -19.87
CA ARG A 290 -10.37 16.93 -18.66
C ARG A 290 -9.22 16.18 -18.02
N ALA A 291 -9.30 14.85 -17.98
CA ALA A 291 -8.25 14.01 -17.37
C ALA A 291 -6.95 14.05 -18.16
N LEU A 292 -6.97 14.33 -19.45
CA LEU A 292 -5.79 14.48 -20.30
C LEU A 292 -5.06 15.81 -20.13
N SER A 293 -5.68 16.77 -19.38
CA SER A 293 -5.00 18.03 -19.03
C SER A 293 -3.54 17.80 -18.60
N PRO A 294 -2.60 18.68 -18.99
CA PRO A 294 -2.78 20.02 -19.58
C PRO A 294 -3.00 20.03 -21.09
N ALA A 295 -2.79 18.93 -21.80
CA ALA A 295 -3.09 18.86 -23.24
C ALA A 295 -4.60 18.77 -23.48
N LYS A 296 -5.05 19.35 -24.59
CA LYS A 296 -6.45 19.27 -25.01
C LYS A 296 -6.54 18.39 -26.26
N PRO A 297 -7.31 17.29 -26.23
CA PRO A 297 -7.54 16.51 -27.44
C PRO A 297 -8.34 17.34 -28.47
N LEU A 298 -8.00 17.16 -29.75
CA LEU A 298 -8.75 17.69 -30.87
C LEU A 298 -10.02 16.86 -31.09
N ASP A 299 -9.90 15.54 -30.94
CA ASP A 299 -11.00 14.61 -31.09
C ASP A 299 -10.84 13.39 -30.20
N LEU A 300 -11.95 12.72 -29.85
CA LEU A 300 -11.99 11.55 -28.97
C LEU A 300 -12.92 10.49 -29.60
N TYR A 301 -12.38 9.32 -29.86
CA TYR A 301 -13.16 8.15 -30.27
C TYR A 301 -13.27 7.20 -29.09
N ILE A 302 -14.48 7.08 -28.53
CA ILE A 302 -14.74 6.36 -27.28
C ILE A 302 -15.60 5.13 -27.56
N ASP A 303 -15.13 3.98 -27.05
CA ASP A 303 -15.88 2.73 -26.97
C ASP A 303 -16.19 2.46 -25.49
N ASP A 304 -17.41 2.80 -25.07
CA ASP A 304 -17.85 2.66 -23.67
C ASP A 304 -17.98 1.19 -23.24
N ASP A 305 -18.25 0.28 -24.18
CA ASP A 305 -18.39 -1.15 -23.89
C ASP A 305 -17.05 -1.79 -23.57
N ARG A 306 -16.00 -1.41 -24.30
CA ARG A 306 -14.63 -1.90 -24.11
C ARG A 306 -13.80 -1.05 -23.17
N LYS A 307 -14.34 0.07 -22.70
CA LYS A 307 -13.60 1.07 -21.92
C LYS A 307 -12.30 1.50 -22.61
N TYR A 308 -12.41 1.81 -23.89
CA TYR A 308 -11.30 2.18 -24.75
C TYR A 308 -11.51 3.54 -25.38
N CYS A 309 -10.47 4.34 -25.49
CA CYS A 309 -10.50 5.66 -26.08
C CYS A 309 -9.26 5.92 -26.93
N ILE A 310 -9.47 6.41 -28.15
CA ILE A 310 -8.43 7.01 -29.00
C ILE A 310 -8.55 8.52 -28.84
N ALA A 311 -7.49 9.17 -28.39
CA ALA A 311 -7.41 10.61 -28.21
C ALA A 311 -6.44 11.19 -29.24
N ILE A 312 -6.94 12.14 -30.07
CA ILE A 312 -6.16 12.78 -31.11
C ILE A 312 -5.77 14.17 -30.66
N PHE A 313 -4.49 14.49 -30.84
CA PHE A 313 -3.90 15.76 -30.43
C PHE A 313 -3.27 16.47 -31.65
N ASP A 314 -3.08 17.77 -31.51
CA ASP A 314 -2.13 18.46 -32.38
C ASP A 314 -0.72 17.83 -32.17
N ASP A 315 0.04 17.71 -33.26
CA ASP A 315 1.37 17.08 -33.20
C ASP A 315 2.29 17.78 -32.19
N ASP A 316 2.17 19.10 -32.02
CA ASP A 316 2.93 19.90 -31.07
C ASP A 316 2.54 19.63 -29.59
N ASP A 317 1.29 19.24 -29.34
CA ASP A 317 0.75 18.94 -28.00
C ASP A 317 0.85 17.45 -27.63
N LEU A 318 1.20 16.58 -28.56
CA LEU A 318 1.25 15.13 -28.34
C LEU A 318 2.23 14.73 -27.22
N GLU A 319 3.42 15.34 -27.21
CA GLU A 319 4.42 15.08 -26.16
C GLU A 319 3.90 15.48 -24.77
N LEU A 320 3.16 16.59 -24.70
CA LEU A 320 2.53 17.07 -23.47
C LEU A 320 1.40 16.14 -23.02
N ALA A 321 0.62 15.60 -23.97
CA ALA A 321 -0.46 14.66 -23.72
C ALA A 321 0.04 13.32 -23.17
N ILE A 322 1.08 12.78 -23.76
CA ILE A 322 1.74 11.55 -23.33
C ILE A 322 2.43 11.80 -21.98
N GLY A 323 3.16 12.90 -21.88
CA GLY A 323 4.00 13.25 -20.75
C GLY A 323 5.26 12.41 -20.67
N ARG A 324 6.21 12.81 -19.83
CA ARG A 324 7.50 12.13 -19.66
C ARG A 324 7.30 10.65 -19.29
N GLY A 325 7.79 9.75 -20.15
CA GLY A 325 7.65 8.30 -19.94
C GLY A 325 6.19 7.80 -19.93
N GLY A 326 5.27 8.52 -20.57
CA GLY A 326 3.86 8.13 -20.65
C GLY A 326 3.05 8.42 -19.36
N VAL A 327 3.63 9.13 -18.39
CA VAL A 327 3.00 9.32 -17.06
C VAL A 327 1.64 10.00 -17.17
N ASN A 328 1.48 11.04 -18.01
CA ASN A 328 0.23 11.79 -18.08
C ASN A 328 -0.94 10.94 -18.62
N VAL A 329 -0.74 10.26 -19.76
CA VAL A 329 -1.77 9.40 -20.35
C VAL A 329 -2.07 8.17 -19.48
N ASN A 330 -1.04 7.57 -18.85
CA ASN A 330 -1.23 6.44 -17.96
C ASN A 330 -2.02 6.82 -16.69
N LEU A 331 -1.79 8.00 -16.13
CA LEU A 331 -2.57 8.49 -14.99
C LEU A 331 -4.00 8.82 -15.39
N ALA A 332 -4.20 9.43 -16.58
CA ALA A 332 -5.52 9.70 -17.12
C ALA A 332 -6.30 8.39 -17.35
N SER A 333 -5.66 7.39 -17.97
CA SER A 333 -6.26 6.06 -18.17
C SER A 333 -6.71 5.42 -16.84
N LYS A 334 -5.86 5.44 -15.83
CA LYS A 334 -6.18 4.83 -14.53
C LYS A 334 -7.29 5.57 -13.77
N VAL A 335 -7.29 6.91 -13.83
CA VAL A 335 -8.26 7.71 -13.07
C VAL A 335 -9.64 7.72 -13.71
N THR A 336 -9.70 7.55 -15.04
CA THR A 336 -10.96 7.48 -15.80
C THR A 336 -11.49 6.06 -16.01
N GLU A 337 -10.64 5.05 -15.72
CA GLU A 337 -10.93 3.63 -15.99
C GLU A 337 -11.07 3.29 -17.49
N TYR A 338 -10.55 4.15 -18.37
CA TYR A 338 -10.47 3.91 -19.82
C TYR A 338 -9.03 3.64 -20.23
N ARG A 339 -8.83 2.68 -21.11
CA ARG A 339 -7.57 2.54 -21.80
C ARG A 339 -7.49 3.65 -22.86
N ILE A 340 -6.56 4.57 -22.71
CA ILE A 340 -6.41 5.73 -23.60
C ILE A 340 -5.14 5.57 -24.42
N ASP A 341 -5.30 5.56 -25.75
CA ASP A 341 -4.21 5.64 -26.71
C ASP A 341 -4.18 7.05 -27.32
N ALA A 342 -3.04 7.71 -27.26
CA ALA A 342 -2.87 9.08 -27.75
C ALA A 342 -2.12 9.09 -29.09
N PHE A 343 -2.64 9.81 -30.08
CA PHE A 343 -2.04 9.95 -31.40
C PHE A 343 -1.95 11.42 -31.79
N GLY A 344 -0.90 11.77 -32.55
CA GLY A 344 -0.86 13.03 -33.28
C GLY A 344 -1.79 12.98 -34.50
N LEU A 345 -2.28 14.16 -34.94
CA LEU A 345 -3.22 14.27 -36.02
C LEU A 345 -2.68 13.64 -37.33
N LYS A 346 -1.42 13.94 -37.67
CA LYS A 346 -0.80 13.39 -38.90
C LYS A 346 -0.65 11.88 -38.83
N GLU A 347 -0.24 11.35 -37.70
CA GLU A 347 -0.11 9.90 -37.51
C GLU A 347 -1.45 9.20 -37.59
N TYR A 348 -2.48 9.77 -36.99
CA TYR A 348 -3.84 9.23 -37.03
C TYR A 348 -4.41 9.23 -38.44
N GLU A 349 -4.34 10.37 -39.16
CA GLU A 349 -4.79 10.49 -40.56
C GLU A 349 -4.07 9.50 -41.50
N ARG A 350 -2.76 9.31 -41.28
CA ARG A 350 -1.99 8.31 -42.00
C ARG A 350 -2.49 6.90 -41.74
N LYS A 351 -2.66 6.50 -40.47
CA LYS A 351 -3.17 5.17 -40.10
C LYS A 351 -4.56 4.94 -40.67
N GLN A 352 -5.41 5.95 -40.66
CA GLN A 352 -6.73 5.88 -41.27
C GLN A 352 -6.65 5.70 -42.80
N SER A 353 -5.83 6.50 -43.49
CA SER A 353 -5.61 6.37 -44.92
C SER A 353 -5.00 5.02 -45.33
N GLU A 354 -4.11 4.46 -44.52
CA GLU A 354 -3.56 3.12 -44.71
C GLU A 354 -4.63 2.03 -44.53
N GLN A 355 -5.51 2.18 -43.55
CA GLN A 355 -6.62 1.25 -43.28
C GLN A 355 -7.72 1.32 -44.35
N GLU A 356 -8.00 2.51 -44.90
CA GLU A 356 -8.96 2.72 -45.95
C GLU A 356 -8.43 2.33 -47.35
N LYS A 357 -7.12 2.05 -47.45
CA LYS A 357 -6.52 1.68 -48.73
C LYS A 357 -7.10 0.38 -49.27
N LEU A 358 -7.41 0.40 -50.57
CA LEU A 358 -7.94 -0.78 -51.25
C LEU A 358 -6.87 -1.88 -51.31
N LEU A 359 -7.25 -3.11 -51.00
CA LEU A 359 -6.37 -4.29 -51.12
C LEU A 359 -5.87 -4.51 -52.56
N ALA A 360 -6.63 -4.02 -53.54
CA ALA A 360 -6.28 -4.08 -54.97
C ALA A 360 -5.07 -3.21 -55.32
N ASP A 361 -4.79 -2.15 -54.55
CA ASP A 361 -3.74 -1.16 -54.82
C ASP A 361 -2.42 -1.52 -54.13
N ILE A 362 -2.38 -2.59 -53.33
CA ILE A 362 -1.17 -3.08 -52.69
C ILE A 362 -0.46 -4.06 -53.64
N GLU A 363 0.73 -3.67 -54.12
CA GLU A 363 1.46 -4.41 -55.18
C GLU A 363 1.81 -5.85 -54.80
N ASP A 364 2.07 -6.11 -53.53
CA ASP A 364 2.52 -7.40 -53.02
C ASP A 364 1.38 -8.39 -52.75
N ILE A 365 0.09 -7.97 -52.88
CA ILE A 365 -1.06 -8.86 -52.72
C ILE A 365 -1.33 -9.61 -54.05
N PRO A 366 -1.45 -10.96 -53.99
CA PRO A 366 -1.72 -11.74 -55.19
C PRO A 366 -3.07 -11.35 -55.84
N LYS A 367 -3.06 -10.84 -57.06
CA LYS A 367 -4.27 -10.38 -57.81
C LYS A 367 -5.39 -11.41 -57.86
N ARG A 368 -5.08 -12.72 -57.79
CA ARG A 368 -6.06 -13.80 -57.73
C ARG A 368 -6.83 -13.87 -56.40
N SER A 369 -6.29 -13.31 -55.31
CA SER A 369 -6.93 -13.28 -54.02
C SER A 369 -7.82 -12.03 -53.81
N VAL A 370 -7.58 -10.96 -54.56
CA VAL A 370 -8.33 -9.71 -54.44
C VAL A 370 -9.78 -9.88 -54.87
N LYS A 371 -10.03 -10.59 -56.00
CA LYS A 371 -11.40 -10.82 -56.49
C LYS A 371 -12.31 -11.59 -55.52
N PRO A 372 -11.89 -12.74 -54.95
CA PRO A 372 -12.69 -13.43 -53.93
C PRO A 372 -12.97 -12.61 -52.69
N LEU A 373 -12.04 -11.77 -52.27
CA LEU A 373 -12.23 -10.85 -51.10
C LEU A 373 -13.28 -9.77 -51.45
N SER A 374 -13.15 -9.13 -52.59
CA SER A 374 -14.09 -8.07 -53.03
C SER A 374 -15.52 -8.60 -53.24
N GLU A 375 -15.69 -9.81 -53.74
CA GLU A 375 -17.00 -10.49 -53.89
C GLU A 375 -17.66 -10.77 -52.51
N ASN A 376 -16.88 -10.79 -51.42
CA ASN A 376 -17.36 -10.94 -50.05
C ASN A 376 -17.36 -9.62 -49.25
N ASN A 377 -17.34 -8.47 -49.96
CA ASN A 377 -17.31 -7.10 -49.41
C ASN A 377 -16.08 -6.79 -48.52
N ILE A 378 -14.95 -7.46 -48.76
CA ILE A 378 -13.68 -7.18 -48.13
C ILE A 378 -12.78 -6.47 -49.14
N ASN A 379 -12.85 -5.12 -49.16
CA ASN A 379 -12.19 -4.32 -50.17
C ASN A 379 -10.97 -3.55 -49.63
N THR A 380 -10.97 -3.21 -48.35
CA THR A 380 -9.94 -2.40 -47.70
C THR A 380 -9.11 -3.22 -46.70
N VAL A 381 -7.96 -2.66 -46.32
CA VAL A 381 -7.13 -3.23 -45.24
C VAL A 381 -7.93 -3.33 -43.94
N SER A 382 -8.77 -2.33 -43.64
CA SER A 382 -9.66 -2.33 -42.50
C SER A 382 -10.67 -3.46 -42.51
N ASP A 383 -11.32 -3.71 -43.67
CA ASP A 383 -12.26 -4.83 -43.81
C ASP A 383 -11.57 -6.19 -43.54
N LEU A 384 -10.33 -6.33 -44.00
CA LEU A 384 -9.53 -7.54 -43.81
C LEU A 384 -9.20 -7.77 -42.35
N LEU A 385 -8.71 -6.74 -41.66
CA LEU A 385 -8.29 -6.82 -40.25
C LEU A 385 -9.47 -7.01 -39.26
N ASN A 386 -10.66 -6.51 -39.60
CA ASN A 386 -11.87 -6.66 -38.80
C ASN A 386 -12.62 -7.98 -39.09
N SER A 387 -12.20 -8.77 -40.07
CA SER A 387 -12.81 -10.07 -40.40
C SER A 387 -12.16 -11.18 -39.60
N GLU A 388 -12.99 -12.12 -39.10
CA GLU A 388 -12.48 -13.32 -38.40
C GLU A 388 -11.73 -14.22 -39.40
N GLU A 389 -10.56 -14.75 -38.99
CA GLU A 389 -9.72 -15.62 -39.84
C GLU A 389 -10.48 -16.84 -40.36
N GLU A 390 -11.35 -17.43 -39.55
CA GLU A 390 -12.18 -18.56 -39.92
C GLU A 390 -13.09 -18.23 -41.08
N ARG A 391 -13.70 -17.03 -41.07
CA ARG A 391 -14.55 -16.53 -42.18
C ARG A 391 -13.77 -16.24 -43.42
N LEU A 392 -12.52 -15.77 -43.33
CA LEU A 392 -11.64 -15.51 -44.46
C LEU A 392 -11.19 -16.80 -45.18
N ILE A 393 -10.97 -17.88 -44.42
CA ILE A 393 -10.57 -19.18 -44.94
C ILE A 393 -11.75 -19.89 -45.63
N GLU A 394 -12.98 -19.65 -45.22
CA GLU A 394 -14.20 -20.19 -45.88
C GLU A 394 -14.46 -19.57 -47.26
N ILE A 395 -13.83 -18.45 -47.62
CA ILE A 395 -13.99 -17.81 -48.94
C ILE A 395 -13.37 -18.71 -50.01
N LYS A 396 -14.20 -19.08 -50.97
CA LYS A 396 -13.80 -19.93 -52.09
C LYS A 396 -12.70 -19.28 -52.92
N GLY A 397 -11.48 -19.82 -52.83
CA GLY A 397 -10.29 -19.30 -53.52
C GLY A 397 -9.24 -18.68 -52.60
N ILE A 398 -9.49 -18.63 -51.31
CA ILE A 398 -8.53 -18.24 -50.28
C ILE A 398 -8.16 -19.49 -49.47
N SER A 399 -6.88 -19.76 -49.32
CA SER A 399 -6.32 -20.81 -48.47
C SER A 399 -5.51 -20.18 -47.34
N GLU A 400 -5.28 -20.89 -46.23
CA GLU A 400 -4.41 -20.42 -45.15
C GLU A 400 -3.10 -19.84 -45.66
N LYS A 401 -2.41 -20.50 -46.55
CA LYS A 401 -1.15 -20.01 -47.16
C LYS A 401 -1.31 -18.75 -48.01
N SER A 402 -2.50 -18.51 -48.61
CA SER A 402 -2.76 -17.28 -49.36
C SER A 402 -3.16 -16.14 -48.42
N LEU A 403 -3.80 -16.47 -47.30
CA LEU A 403 -4.15 -15.50 -46.26
C LEU A 403 -2.90 -14.99 -45.55
N GLU A 404 -1.99 -15.90 -45.15
CA GLU A 404 -0.68 -15.55 -44.59
C GLU A 404 0.11 -14.59 -45.48
N LYS A 405 0.13 -14.85 -46.83
CA LYS A 405 0.78 -13.95 -47.77
C LYS A 405 0.09 -12.59 -47.90
N ILE A 406 -1.21 -12.53 -47.70
CA ILE A 406 -1.94 -11.26 -47.73
C ILE A 406 -1.60 -10.46 -46.49
N TYR A 407 -1.55 -11.08 -45.30
CA TYR A 407 -1.13 -10.43 -44.08
C TYR A 407 0.33 -9.94 -44.16
N ASP A 408 1.25 -10.78 -44.66
CA ASP A 408 2.65 -10.40 -44.87
C ASP A 408 2.79 -9.20 -45.81
N ALA A 409 2.00 -9.17 -46.90
CA ALA A 409 1.98 -8.08 -47.88
C ALA A 409 1.44 -6.79 -47.25
N VAL A 410 0.36 -6.86 -46.46
CA VAL A 410 -0.19 -5.72 -45.72
C VAL A 410 0.79 -5.20 -44.71
N GLN A 411 1.41 -6.09 -43.92
CA GLN A 411 2.41 -5.71 -42.94
C GLN A 411 3.63 -5.04 -43.61
N SER A 412 4.17 -5.61 -44.66
CA SER A 412 5.27 -5.03 -45.43
C SER A 412 4.91 -3.67 -46.02
N PHE A 413 3.66 -3.47 -46.47
CA PHE A 413 3.16 -2.19 -46.95
C PHE A 413 3.17 -1.13 -45.84
N VAL A 414 2.67 -1.47 -44.63
CA VAL A 414 2.68 -0.57 -43.44
C VAL A 414 4.11 -0.24 -43.02
N GLU A 415 5.03 -1.22 -42.95
CA GLU A 415 6.42 -1.02 -42.62
C GLU A 415 7.18 -0.12 -43.65
N LYS A 416 6.93 -0.32 -44.95
CA LYS A 416 7.52 0.53 -45.98
C LYS A 416 7.08 1.99 -45.87
N ASN A 417 5.81 2.24 -45.56
CA ASN A 417 5.29 3.59 -45.38
C ASN A 417 5.89 4.25 -44.12
N GLN A 418 6.08 3.52 -43.04
CA GLN A 418 6.75 4.02 -41.85
C GLN A 418 8.21 4.37 -42.09
N ALA A 419 8.95 3.58 -42.85
CA ALA A 419 10.37 3.82 -43.16
C ALA A 419 10.57 5.06 -44.08
N VAL A 420 9.68 5.29 -45.03
CA VAL A 420 9.74 6.46 -45.95
C VAL A 420 9.49 7.77 -45.20
N GLU A 421 8.67 7.75 -44.15
CA GLU A 421 8.37 8.95 -43.36
C GLU A 421 9.45 9.27 -42.32
N ASN A 422 10.01 8.26 -41.67
CA ASN A 422 11.14 8.46 -40.77
C ASN A 422 12.33 9.10 -41.50
N SER A 423 12.56 8.72 -42.77
CA SER A 423 13.60 9.36 -43.61
C SER A 423 13.27 10.81 -43.99
N LYS A 424 11.98 11.15 -44.22
CA LYS A 424 11.54 12.52 -44.51
C LYS A 424 11.59 13.43 -43.27
N THR A 425 11.30 12.88 -42.08
CA THR A 425 11.38 13.63 -40.81
C THR A 425 12.83 13.93 -40.45
N GLU A 426 13.76 12.97 -40.64
CA GLU A 426 15.20 13.20 -40.46
C GLU A 426 15.78 14.22 -41.46
N GLU A 427 15.29 14.24 -42.73
CA GLU A 427 15.68 15.24 -43.70
C GLU A 427 15.15 16.64 -43.34
N ALA A 428 13.91 16.75 -42.85
CA ALA A 428 13.30 18.02 -42.46
C ALA A 428 13.98 18.59 -41.17
N GLU A 429 14.29 17.75 -40.17
CA GLU A 429 15.01 18.18 -38.96
C GLU A 429 16.46 18.61 -39.28
N THR A 430 17.12 17.99 -40.25
CA THR A 430 18.46 18.40 -40.71
C THR A 430 18.41 19.69 -41.50
N GLU A 431 17.38 19.97 -42.28
CA GLU A 431 17.23 21.25 -43.00
C GLU A 431 16.85 22.40 -42.02
N GLU A 432 16.03 22.16 -41.01
CA GLU A 432 15.64 23.14 -40.01
C GLU A 432 16.82 23.49 -39.09
N SER A 433 17.60 22.50 -38.66
CA SER A 433 18.83 22.71 -37.85
C SER A 433 19.91 23.43 -38.66
N SER A 434 20.05 23.16 -39.95
CA SER A 434 20.98 23.87 -40.81
C SER A 434 20.55 25.32 -41.12
N SER A 435 19.23 25.58 -41.18
CA SER A 435 18.69 26.94 -41.37
C SER A 435 18.85 27.80 -40.10
N LEU A 436 18.70 27.20 -38.91
CA LEU A 436 18.91 27.87 -37.61
C LEU A 436 20.40 28.18 -37.39
N LEU A 437 21.33 27.27 -37.75
CA LEU A 437 22.77 27.51 -37.69
C LEU A 437 23.18 28.66 -38.64
N ASN A 438 22.59 28.72 -39.84
CA ASN A 438 22.87 29.83 -40.78
C ASN A 438 22.33 31.18 -40.29
N LYS A 439 21.20 31.22 -39.58
CA LYS A 439 20.69 32.46 -38.95
C LYS A 439 21.59 32.95 -37.81
N GLU A 440 22.05 32.05 -36.93
CA GLU A 440 22.95 32.40 -35.84
C GLU A 440 24.35 32.87 -36.34
N VAL A 441 24.82 32.33 -37.46
CA VAL A 441 26.08 32.79 -38.08
C VAL A 441 25.92 34.18 -38.74
N LEU A 442 24.79 34.47 -39.35
CA LEU A 442 24.49 35.80 -39.92
C LEU A 442 24.33 36.88 -38.86
N GLU A 443 23.69 36.61 -37.71
CA GLU A 443 23.58 37.54 -36.58
C GLU A 443 24.93 37.83 -35.87
N LYS A 444 25.86 36.89 -35.93
CA LYS A 444 27.22 37.10 -35.35
C LYS A 444 28.18 37.85 -36.31
N VAL A 445 27.83 38.00 -37.57
CA VAL A 445 28.64 38.77 -38.54
C VAL A 445 28.18 40.24 -38.63
N GLU A 446 26.97 40.55 -38.21
CA GLU A 446 26.42 41.92 -38.19
C GLU A 446 26.58 42.65 -36.82
N SER A 447 27.10 41.97 -35.82
CA SER A 447 27.43 42.58 -34.51
C SER A 447 28.96 42.74 -34.34
#